data_be2d6f0281ded417850fa0d4180373f1
#
_entry.id   be2d6f0281ded417850fa0d4180373f1
#
_cell.length_a   1.000
_cell.length_b   1.000
_cell.length_c   1.000
_cell.angle_alpha   90.00
_cell.angle_beta   90.00
_cell.angle_gamma   90.00
#
_symmetry.space_group_name_H-M   'P 1'
#
loop_
_entity.id
_entity.type
_entity.pdbx_description
1 polymer ?
#
loop_
_entity_poly.entity_id
_entity_poly.type
_entity_poly.pdbx_seq_one_letter_code
_entity_poly.pdbx_strand_id
1 'polypeptide(L)'
;MASERRITDPHVADFLTDRTGSRHLDPFLGKEATVADAAAELGLSASRMSYWVGKLLDLGLVEFVGTRVQARHRVRLFRSTADSFVFSLD
;
A
#
# COMPACT_ATOMS: atom_id res chain seq x y z
N MET A 1 3.88 -6.58 17.67
CA MET A 1 5.30 -6.29 17.39
C MET A 1 5.42 -5.76 15.96
N ALA A 2 6.10 -4.63 15.77
CA ALA A 2 6.28 -4.06 14.44
C ALA A 2 7.21 -4.95 13.61
N SER A 3 6.88 -5.12 12.33
CA SER A 3 7.71 -5.85 11.39
C SER A 3 8.47 -4.88 10.50
N GLU A 4 9.69 -5.27 10.14
CA GLU A 4 10.56 -4.47 9.28
C GLU A 4 11.02 -5.33 8.13
N ARG A 5 11.02 -4.76 6.93
CA ARG A 5 11.46 -5.44 5.73
C ARG A 5 12.58 -4.67 5.07
N ARG A 6 13.68 -5.35 4.79
CA ARG A 6 14.80 -4.77 4.04
C ARG A 6 14.52 -4.87 2.56
N ILE A 7 14.64 -3.75 1.87
CA ILE A 7 14.43 -3.66 0.43
C ILE A 7 15.80 -3.69 -0.26
N THR A 8 15.96 -4.66 -1.16
CA THR A 8 17.19 -4.81 -1.94
C THR A 8 16.98 -4.56 -3.42
N ASP A 9 15.72 -4.58 -3.89
CA ASP A 9 15.39 -4.32 -5.29
C ASP A 9 15.46 -2.82 -5.57
N PRO A 10 16.32 -2.38 -6.53
CA PRO A 10 16.44 -0.95 -6.85
C PRO A 10 15.14 -0.30 -7.31
N HIS A 11 14.28 -1.03 -8.02
CA HIS A 11 13.00 -0.48 -8.48
C HIS A 11 12.07 -0.17 -7.31
N VAL A 12 12.07 -1.04 -6.30
CA VAL A 12 11.26 -0.83 -5.10
C VAL A 12 11.83 0.33 -4.29
N ALA A 13 13.16 0.38 -4.14
CA ALA A 13 13.83 1.47 -3.43
C ALA A 13 13.55 2.82 -4.10
N ASP A 14 13.61 2.87 -5.43
CA ASP A 14 13.31 4.09 -6.19
C ASP A 14 11.88 4.55 -5.94
N PHE A 15 10.93 3.62 -5.93
CA PHE A 15 9.53 3.94 -5.64
C PHE A 15 9.38 4.52 -4.23
N LEU A 16 10.02 3.89 -3.25
CA LEU A 16 9.91 4.31 -1.85
C LEU A 16 10.56 5.66 -1.57
N THR A 17 11.57 6.06 -2.37
CA THR A 17 12.22 7.36 -2.22
C THR A 17 11.51 8.47 -2.99
N ASP A 18 10.60 8.12 -3.88
CA ASP A 18 9.80 9.09 -4.64
C ASP A 18 8.51 9.40 -3.89
N ARG A 19 8.44 10.57 -3.27
CA ARG A 19 7.27 10.96 -2.47
C ARG A 19 5.98 11.03 -3.26
N THR A 20 6.05 11.31 -4.56
CA THR A 20 4.88 11.35 -5.42
C THR A 20 4.20 9.99 -5.49
N GLY A 21 5.01 8.92 -5.55
CA GLY A 21 4.48 7.55 -5.60
C GLY A 21 4.26 6.95 -4.22
N SER A 22 5.26 7.07 -3.33
CA SER A 22 5.26 6.35 -2.05
C SER A 22 4.18 6.80 -1.09
N ARG A 23 3.67 8.03 -1.22
CA ARG A 23 2.54 8.49 -0.38
C ARG A 23 1.33 7.58 -0.49
N HIS A 24 1.19 6.86 -1.59
CA HIS A 24 0.05 5.97 -1.83
C HIS A 24 0.12 4.71 -0.96
N LEU A 25 1.27 4.44 -0.34
CA LEU A 25 1.44 3.34 0.59
C LEU A 25 0.92 3.69 1.99
N ASP A 26 0.90 4.96 2.35
CA ASP A 26 0.58 5.41 3.72
C ASP A 26 -0.73 4.83 4.29
N PRO A 27 -1.84 4.77 3.52
CA PRO A 27 -3.09 4.23 4.07
C PRO A 27 -3.00 2.77 4.50
N PHE A 28 -2.01 2.05 4.01
CA PHE A 28 -1.86 0.61 4.27
C PHE A 28 -0.74 0.27 5.26
N LEU A 29 0.03 1.27 5.71
CA LEU A 29 1.16 1.01 6.61
C LEU A 29 0.66 0.57 7.97
N GLY A 30 0.91 -0.71 8.29
CA GLY A 30 0.57 -1.27 9.59
C GLY A 30 -0.93 -1.39 9.86
N LYS A 31 -1.77 -1.20 8.85
CA LYS A 31 -3.22 -1.27 9.03
C LYS A 31 -3.90 -1.75 7.76
N GLU A 32 -5.07 -2.37 7.92
CA GLU A 32 -5.89 -2.81 6.81
C GLU A 32 -6.71 -1.64 6.27
N ALA A 33 -6.87 -1.58 4.95
CA ALA A 33 -7.69 -0.57 4.30
C ALA A 33 -8.23 -1.10 2.99
N THR A 34 -9.40 -0.58 2.59
CA THR A 34 -9.95 -0.83 1.26
C THR A 34 -9.41 0.23 0.29
N VAL A 35 -9.63 0.00 -1.01
CA VAL A 35 -9.31 1.01 -2.02
C VAL A 35 -10.08 2.32 -1.73
N ALA A 36 -11.36 2.21 -1.34
CA ALA A 36 -12.18 3.38 -1.03
C ALA A 36 -11.64 4.15 0.20
N ASP A 37 -11.23 3.42 1.25
CA ASP A 37 -10.64 4.03 2.45
C ASP A 37 -9.38 4.81 2.08
N ALA A 38 -8.50 4.20 1.30
CA ALA A 38 -7.25 4.82 0.87
C ALA A 38 -7.49 6.03 -0.02
N ALA A 39 -8.44 5.92 -0.95
CA ALA A 39 -8.82 7.02 -1.82
C ALA A 39 -9.30 8.22 -1.01
N ALA A 40 -10.16 7.97 -0.02
CA ALA A 40 -10.68 9.03 0.85
C ALA A 40 -9.56 9.71 1.64
N GLU A 41 -8.65 8.91 2.19
CA GLU A 41 -7.52 9.43 2.96
C GLU A 41 -6.61 10.33 2.13
N LEU A 42 -6.38 9.97 0.85
CA LEU A 42 -5.47 10.68 -0.03
C LEU A 42 -6.16 11.73 -0.91
N GLY A 43 -7.48 11.82 -0.85
CA GLY A 43 -8.24 12.74 -1.70
C GLY A 43 -8.22 12.36 -3.17
N LEU A 44 -8.24 11.05 -3.47
CA LEU A 44 -8.19 10.53 -4.83
C LEU A 44 -9.52 9.89 -5.21
N SER A 45 -9.75 9.73 -6.50
CA SER A 45 -10.85 8.90 -6.99
C SER A 45 -10.54 7.42 -6.73
N ALA A 46 -11.58 6.59 -6.66
CA ALA A 46 -11.41 5.15 -6.51
C ALA A 46 -10.60 4.55 -7.67
N SER A 47 -10.83 5.04 -8.89
CA SER A 47 -10.11 4.56 -10.07
C SER A 47 -8.61 4.83 -9.97
N ARG A 48 -8.24 6.02 -9.54
CA ARG A 48 -6.83 6.38 -9.36
C ARG A 48 -6.20 5.55 -8.26
N MET A 49 -6.91 5.39 -7.15
CA MET A 49 -6.39 4.61 -6.04
C MET A 49 -6.23 3.13 -6.43
N SER A 50 -7.16 2.58 -7.20
CA SER A 50 -7.05 1.21 -7.73
C SER A 50 -5.79 1.02 -8.55
N TYR A 51 -5.46 2.00 -9.39
CA TYR A 51 -4.21 1.97 -10.17
C TYR A 51 -3.00 1.87 -9.24
N TRP A 52 -2.95 2.70 -8.21
CA TRP A 52 -1.82 2.71 -7.28
C TRP A 52 -1.74 1.45 -6.43
N VAL A 53 -2.90 0.89 -6.03
CA VAL A 53 -2.92 -0.39 -5.30
C VAL A 53 -2.34 -1.49 -6.19
N GLY A 54 -2.70 -1.51 -7.48
CA GLY A 54 -2.12 -2.47 -8.43
C GLY A 54 -0.61 -2.33 -8.51
N LYS A 55 -0.10 -1.10 -8.54
CA LYS A 55 1.33 -0.83 -8.57
C LYS A 55 2.01 -1.30 -7.28
N LEU A 56 1.40 -1.02 -6.13
CA LEU A 56 1.93 -1.46 -4.85
C LEU A 56 1.96 -2.98 -4.73
N LEU A 57 0.94 -3.66 -5.26
CA LEU A 57 0.90 -5.12 -5.31
C LEU A 57 2.03 -5.66 -6.18
N ASP A 58 2.25 -5.09 -7.35
CA ASP A 58 3.31 -5.51 -8.27
C ASP A 58 4.69 -5.34 -7.65
N LEU A 59 4.87 -4.31 -6.83
CA LEU A 59 6.13 -4.06 -6.14
C LEU A 59 6.29 -4.89 -4.86
N GLY A 60 5.24 -5.63 -4.47
CA GLY A 60 5.28 -6.43 -3.25
C GLY A 60 5.23 -5.61 -1.97
N LEU A 61 4.71 -4.38 -2.03
CA LEU A 61 4.64 -3.48 -0.88
C LEU A 61 3.34 -3.59 -0.11
N VAL A 62 2.28 -4.07 -0.75
CA VAL A 62 1.01 -4.39 -0.08
C VAL A 62 0.58 -5.79 -0.49
N GLU A 63 -0.33 -6.37 0.30
CA GLU A 63 -0.89 -7.68 0.02
C GLU A 63 -2.39 -7.68 0.34
N PHE A 64 -3.12 -8.58 -0.31
CA PHE A 64 -4.52 -8.83 -0.03
C PHE A 64 -4.60 -9.63 1.27
N VAL A 65 -5.36 -9.13 2.25
CA VAL A 65 -5.41 -9.77 3.57
C VAL A 65 -6.81 -10.25 3.95
N GLY A 66 -7.81 -9.97 3.18
CA GLY A 66 -9.16 -10.44 3.46
C GLY A 66 -10.23 -9.56 2.84
N THR A 67 -11.46 -9.76 3.30
CA THR A 67 -12.60 -8.97 2.83
C THR A 67 -13.40 -8.46 4.01
N ARG A 68 -14.13 -7.39 3.77
CA ARG A 68 -15.05 -6.79 4.73
C ARG A 68 -16.39 -6.59 4.03
N VAL A 69 -17.49 -6.85 4.74
CA VAL A 69 -18.82 -6.55 4.21
C VAL A 69 -19.13 -5.09 4.50
N GLN A 70 -19.48 -4.35 3.46
CA GLN A 70 -19.79 -2.94 3.56
C GLN A 70 -20.94 -2.63 2.62
N ALA A 71 -22.05 -2.11 3.14
CA ALA A 71 -23.24 -1.80 2.35
C ALA A 71 -23.69 -2.97 1.48
N ARG A 72 -23.69 -4.18 2.01
CA ARG A 72 -24.08 -5.44 1.35
C ARG A 72 -23.10 -5.92 0.27
N HIS A 73 -21.96 -5.26 0.15
CA HIS A 73 -20.92 -5.66 -0.80
C HIS A 73 -19.70 -6.17 -0.05
N ARG A 74 -19.00 -7.13 -0.65
CA ARG A 74 -17.70 -7.54 -0.14
C ARG A 74 -16.65 -6.65 -0.75
N VAL A 75 -15.86 -6.03 0.09
CA VAL A 75 -14.75 -5.18 -0.34
C VAL A 75 -13.44 -5.79 0.11
N ARG A 76 -12.41 -5.66 -0.73
CA ARG A 76 -11.09 -6.23 -0.45
C ARG A 76 -10.31 -5.34 0.50
N LEU A 77 -9.63 -6.00 1.44
CA LEU A 77 -8.73 -5.33 2.38
C LEU A 77 -7.30 -5.61 2.00
N PHE A 78 -6.50 -4.57 2.03
CA PHE A 78 -5.07 -4.64 1.74
C PHE A 78 -4.30 -4.07 2.92
N ARG A 79 -3.07 -4.53 3.07
CA ARG A 79 -2.18 -4.07 4.13
C ARG A 79 -0.75 -4.10 3.59
N SER A 80 0.11 -3.23 4.09
CA SER A 80 1.54 -3.28 3.73
C SER A 80 2.13 -4.63 4.15
N THR A 81 3.10 -5.10 3.37
CA THR A 81 3.75 -6.39 3.64
C THR A 81 4.67 -6.34 4.86
N ALA A 82 4.94 -5.14 5.38
CA ALA A 82 5.67 -4.92 6.62
C ALA A 82 5.22 -3.61 7.23
N ASP A 83 5.46 -3.40 8.51
CA ASP A 83 5.09 -2.16 9.19
C ASP A 83 6.05 -1.02 8.83
N SER A 84 7.27 -1.37 8.46
CA SER A 84 8.26 -0.40 7.98
C SER A 84 9.18 -1.05 6.94
N PHE A 85 9.79 -0.20 6.11
CA PHE A 85 10.69 -0.65 5.06
C PHE A 85 12.03 0.08 5.24
N VAL A 86 13.12 -0.68 5.15
CA VAL A 86 14.48 -0.15 5.27
C VAL A 86 15.22 -0.44 3.98
N PHE A 87 15.91 0.55 3.46
CA PHE A 87 16.70 0.39 2.26
C PHE A 87 18.00 1.18 2.37
N SER A 88 19.01 0.71 1.64
CA SER A 88 20.31 1.37 1.60
C SER A 88 20.42 2.17 0.30
N LEU A 89 21.00 3.36 0.39
CA LEU A 89 21.23 4.23 -0.77
C LEU A 89 22.67 4.15 -1.27
N ASP A 90 23.42 3.17 -0.82
CA ASP A 90 24.81 2.98 -1.23
C ASP A 90 24.94 2.60 -2.70
#